data_2fe8b99653cb4d68fe30e0b4ed38e4b5
#
_entry.id   2fe8b99653cb4d68fe30e0b4ed38e4b5
#
_cell.length_a   1.000
_cell.length_b   1.000
_cell.length_c   1.000
_cell.angle_alpha   90.00
_cell.angle_beta   90.00
_cell.angle_gamma   90.00
#
_symmetry.space_group_name_H-M   'P 1'
#
loop_
_entity.id
_entity.type
_entity.pdbx_description
1 polymer ?
#
loop_
_entity_poly.entity_id
_entity_poly.type
_entity_poly.pdbx_seq_one_letter_code
_entity_poly.pdbx_strand_id
1 'polypeptide(L)'
;MCIRDSRSVEDFLAAGQRHNTRRSYASAVQHFESEWGGLLPAAPDAVARYLAHYAGALSLNTLRQRLAALSRWHADHGFSDPTKAPVVRQVFKGIRTVHPQQERQARPVDLGHLQAVDAWLRQAQADAAVRGDQAAALRHARDRSLVLLGFWRGFRSDELTRLERRFVEIAPGRGMSCFLPHSKTDRLGQGQTYKCPALSALCPVEALSAWLALSVEKTDGPVFPAIDRWGRLGDEPMAPTSLNLILRRVLEAAGVDAAQGFSSHSLRRGFASWARDSGWDIKELMAYIGWRDMKSALRYMDISGQDLQQRFERALAR
;
A
#
# COMPACT_ATOMS: atom_id res chain seq x y z
N MET A 1 46.49 -0.94 2.76
CA MET A 1 45.74 0.37 2.77
C MET A 1 44.39 0.08 2.20
N CYS A 2 43.41 -0.18 3.07
CA CYS A 2 42.03 -0.53 2.66
C CYS A 2 41.37 0.70 2.05
N ILE A 3 41.04 0.64 0.78
CA ILE A 3 40.16 1.59 0.11
C ILE A 3 38.81 1.44 0.81
N ARG A 4 38.46 2.41 1.68
CA ARG A 4 37.12 2.54 2.21
C ARG A 4 36.21 2.75 0.99
N ASP A 5 35.23 1.87 0.85
CA ASP A 5 34.12 1.97 -0.09
C ASP A 5 33.38 3.30 0.22
N SER A 6 33.84 4.40 -0.37
CA SER A 6 33.21 5.70 -0.21
C SER A 6 32.03 5.72 -1.16
N ARG A 7 30.81 5.59 -0.60
CA ARG A 7 29.56 5.82 -1.36
C ARG A 7 29.69 7.15 -2.09
N SER A 8 29.44 7.13 -3.40
CA SER A 8 29.51 8.32 -4.23
C SER A 8 28.38 9.30 -3.92
N VAL A 9 28.51 10.55 -4.33
CA VAL A 9 27.41 11.54 -4.25
C VAL A 9 26.18 11.01 -4.96
N GLU A 10 26.36 10.28 -6.07
CA GLU A 10 25.30 9.66 -6.84
C GLU A 10 24.55 8.59 -6.03
N ASP A 11 25.25 7.79 -5.20
CA ASP A 11 24.61 6.80 -4.32
C ASP A 11 23.71 7.48 -3.29
N PHE A 12 24.13 8.61 -2.71
CA PHE A 12 23.30 9.37 -1.78
C PHE A 12 22.11 10.05 -2.48
N LEU A 13 22.31 10.61 -3.67
CA LEU A 13 21.23 11.17 -4.48
C LEU A 13 20.21 10.07 -4.88
N ALA A 14 20.70 8.89 -5.22
CA ALA A 14 19.86 7.73 -5.53
C ALA A 14 19.12 7.22 -4.30
N ALA A 15 19.76 7.15 -3.13
CA ALA A 15 19.15 6.74 -1.87
C ALA A 15 18.10 7.77 -1.37
N GLY A 16 18.29 9.06 -1.67
CA GLY A 16 17.34 10.12 -1.36
C GLY A 16 16.03 10.04 -2.16
N GLN A 17 16.00 9.26 -3.26
CA GLN A 17 14.81 9.04 -4.07
C GLN A 17 14.31 7.61 -3.90
N ARG A 18 13.01 7.47 -3.63
CA ARG A 18 12.40 6.15 -3.49
C ARG A 18 12.40 5.40 -4.82
N HIS A 19 12.81 4.15 -4.79
CA HIS A 19 12.89 3.27 -5.96
C HIS A 19 11.59 3.27 -6.79
N ASN A 20 10.42 3.17 -6.14
CA ASN A 20 9.13 3.20 -6.83
C ASN A 20 8.84 4.55 -7.51
N THR A 21 9.26 5.66 -6.93
CA THR A 21 9.11 7.00 -7.54
C THR A 21 10.02 7.11 -8.77
N ARG A 22 11.28 6.68 -8.66
CA ARG A 22 12.22 6.66 -9.79
C ARG A 22 11.67 5.82 -10.96
N ARG A 23 11.23 4.58 -10.68
CA ARG A 23 10.66 3.69 -11.72
C ARG A 23 9.41 4.29 -12.35
N SER A 24 8.53 4.89 -11.56
CA SER A 24 7.31 5.54 -12.04
C SER A 24 7.62 6.77 -12.89
N TYR A 25 8.63 7.58 -12.53
CA TYR A 25 9.05 8.73 -13.29
C TYR A 25 9.78 8.32 -14.57
N ALA A 26 10.66 7.33 -14.52
CA ALA A 26 11.31 6.79 -15.72
C ALA A 26 10.29 6.28 -16.75
N SER A 27 9.29 5.50 -16.30
CA SER A 27 8.18 5.05 -17.16
C SER A 27 7.36 6.22 -17.72
N ALA A 28 7.20 7.31 -16.95
CA ALA A 28 6.47 8.49 -17.41
C ALA A 28 7.24 9.25 -18.51
N VAL A 29 8.54 9.40 -18.34
CA VAL A 29 9.44 10.02 -19.33
C VAL A 29 9.48 9.17 -20.58
N GLN A 30 9.71 7.87 -20.46
CA GLN A 30 9.70 6.93 -21.60
C GLN A 30 8.38 7.00 -22.38
N HIS A 31 7.23 7.05 -21.72
CA HIS A 31 5.94 7.21 -22.38
C HIS A 31 5.84 8.53 -23.16
N PHE A 32 6.39 9.63 -22.63
CA PHE A 32 6.42 10.90 -23.35
C PHE A 32 7.29 10.82 -24.61
N GLU A 33 8.48 10.21 -24.52
CA GLU A 33 9.43 10.11 -25.64
C GLU A 33 9.03 9.03 -26.64
N SER A 34 8.76 7.81 -26.18
CA SER A 34 8.61 6.65 -27.05
C SER A 34 7.18 6.43 -27.53
N GLU A 35 6.16 6.64 -26.65
CA GLU A 35 4.76 6.38 -27.00
C GLU A 35 4.09 7.60 -27.67
N TRP A 36 4.48 8.82 -27.26
CA TRP A 36 3.93 10.04 -27.85
C TRP A 36 4.85 10.69 -28.89
N GLY A 37 6.12 10.35 -28.89
CA GLY A 37 7.12 10.94 -29.80
C GLY A 37 7.59 12.34 -29.41
N GLY A 38 7.53 12.68 -28.11
CA GLY A 38 7.98 13.96 -27.59
C GLY A 38 9.50 14.04 -27.49
N LEU A 39 10.04 15.25 -27.67
CA LEU A 39 11.47 15.51 -27.53
C LEU A 39 11.77 16.15 -26.16
N LEU A 40 12.89 15.81 -25.56
CA LEU A 40 13.39 16.42 -24.35
C LEU A 40 14.73 17.16 -24.61
N PRO A 41 14.90 18.36 -24.06
CA PRO A 41 14.00 19.11 -23.20
C PRO A 41 12.74 19.58 -23.95
N ALA A 42 11.57 19.45 -23.29
CA ALA A 42 10.29 19.76 -23.91
C ALA A 42 9.92 21.24 -23.78
N ALA A 43 9.36 21.81 -24.84
CA ALA A 43 8.73 23.13 -24.78
C ALA A 43 7.33 23.04 -24.10
N PRO A 44 6.84 24.14 -23.48
CA PRO A 44 5.52 24.18 -22.86
C PRO A 44 4.37 23.73 -23.79
N ASP A 45 4.41 24.13 -25.05
CA ASP A 45 3.40 23.74 -26.05
C ASP A 45 3.41 22.23 -26.34
N ALA A 46 4.58 21.59 -26.35
CA ALA A 46 4.70 20.15 -26.52
C ALA A 46 4.03 19.42 -25.34
N VAL A 47 4.29 19.88 -24.10
CA VAL A 47 3.65 19.33 -22.89
C VAL A 47 2.14 19.55 -22.91
N ALA A 48 1.66 20.71 -23.35
CA ALA A 48 0.23 21.00 -23.47
C ALA A 48 -0.45 20.07 -24.50
N ARG A 49 0.17 19.86 -25.68
CA ARG A 49 -0.32 18.91 -26.70
C ARG A 49 -0.34 17.47 -26.20
N TYR A 50 0.71 17.05 -25.48
CA TYR A 50 0.76 15.73 -24.84
C TYR A 50 -0.42 15.50 -23.89
N LEU A 51 -0.72 16.46 -23.01
CA LEU A 51 -1.86 16.38 -22.11
C LEU A 51 -3.19 16.29 -22.87
N ALA A 52 -3.35 17.13 -23.91
CA ALA A 52 -4.56 17.15 -24.72
C ALA A 52 -4.75 15.82 -25.50
N HIS A 53 -3.67 15.23 -26.02
CA HIS A 53 -3.70 13.95 -26.73
C HIS A 53 -4.23 12.81 -25.84
N TYR A 54 -3.82 12.78 -24.58
CA TYR A 54 -4.22 11.73 -23.62
C TYR A 54 -5.41 12.13 -22.75
N ALA A 55 -6.06 13.28 -23.03
CA ALA A 55 -7.26 13.69 -22.32
C ALA A 55 -8.39 12.66 -22.49
N GLY A 56 -8.99 12.23 -21.40
CA GLY A 56 -10.03 11.18 -21.40
C GLY A 56 -9.50 9.74 -21.48
N ALA A 57 -8.36 9.50 -22.13
CA ALA A 57 -7.73 8.18 -22.21
C ALA A 57 -6.97 7.82 -20.91
N LEU A 58 -6.22 8.77 -20.36
CA LEU A 58 -5.53 8.60 -19.08
C LEU A 58 -6.28 9.28 -17.95
N SER A 59 -6.15 8.72 -16.75
CA SER A 59 -6.72 9.33 -15.54
C SER A 59 -6.06 10.67 -15.23
N LEU A 60 -6.82 11.60 -14.61
CA LEU A 60 -6.27 12.89 -14.16
C LEU A 60 -5.08 12.71 -13.20
N ASN A 61 -5.09 11.67 -12.37
CA ASN A 61 -3.97 11.35 -11.49
C ASN A 61 -2.76 10.85 -12.28
N THR A 62 -2.96 10.08 -13.34
CA THR A 62 -1.90 9.65 -14.25
C THR A 62 -1.30 10.86 -14.97
N LEU A 63 -2.12 11.75 -15.54
CA LEU A 63 -1.64 12.98 -16.20
C LEU A 63 -0.86 13.88 -15.22
N ARG A 64 -1.32 14.02 -13.97
CA ARG A 64 -0.59 14.75 -12.93
C ARG A 64 0.77 14.12 -12.60
N GLN A 65 0.81 12.80 -12.55
CA GLN A 65 2.06 12.05 -12.33
C GLN A 65 3.02 12.21 -13.51
N ARG A 66 2.51 12.22 -14.77
CA ARG A 66 3.31 12.50 -15.96
C ARG A 66 3.93 13.90 -15.92
N LEU A 67 3.13 14.91 -15.56
CA LEU A 67 3.63 16.28 -15.37
C LEU A 67 4.72 16.35 -14.29
N ALA A 68 4.53 15.70 -13.16
CA ALA A 68 5.53 15.67 -12.10
C ALA A 68 6.85 15.01 -12.54
N ALA A 69 6.77 13.97 -13.37
CA ALA A 69 7.94 13.31 -13.91
C ALA A 69 8.70 14.20 -14.92
N LEU A 70 7.99 14.87 -15.83
CA LEU A 70 8.58 15.83 -16.77
C LEU A 70 9.21 17.02 -16.04
N SER A 71 8.50 17.58 -15.06
CA SER A 71 9.04 18.65 -14.20
C SER A 71 10.35 18.21 -13.51
N ARG A 72 10.38 17.02 -12.97
CA ARG A 72 11.56 16.49 -12.30
C ARG A 72 12.71 16.26 -13.27
N TRP A 73 12.43 15.66 -14.44
CA TRP A 73 13.44 15.44 -15.46
C TRP A 73 14.13 16.74 -15.89
N HIS A 74 13.37 17.81 -16.16
CA HIS A 74 13.92 19.10 -16.53
C HIS A 74 14.78 19.69 -15.43
N ALA A 75 14.30 19.63 -14.18
CA ALA A 75 15.06 20.12 -13.01
C ALA A 75 16.38 19.37 -12.82
N ASP A 76 16.36 18.03 -12.96
CA ASP A 76 17.56 17.19 -12.79
C ASP A 76 18.62 17.43 -13.89
N HIS A 77 18.18 17.89 -15.09
CA HIS A 77 19.07 18.20 -16.21
C HIS A 77 19.38 19.70 -16.37
N GLY A 78 18.97 20.53 -15.40
CA GLY A 78 19.25 21.97 -15.39
C GLY A 78 18.41 22.80 -16.37
N PHE A 79 17.32 22.24 -16.92
CA PHE A 79 16.42 22.96 -17.79
C PHE A 79 15.27 23.63 -17.02
N SER A 80 14.73 24.70 -17.63
CA SER A 80 13.51 25.33 -17.09
C SER A 80 12.31 24.37 -17.13
N ASP A 81 11.50 24.41 -16.09
CA ASP A 81 10.34 23.50 -15.93
C ASP A 81 9.15 23.93 -16.83
N PRO A 82 8.87 23.25 -17.95
CA PRO A 82 7.81 23.62 -18.87
C PRO A 82 6.42 23.40 -18.29
N THR A 83 6.27 22.55 -17.28
CA THR A 83 4.98 22.20 -16.68
C THR A 83 4.37 23.36 -15.87
N LYS A 84 5.20 24.34 -15.49
CA LYS A 84 4.76 25.55 -14.78
C LYS A 84 4.22 26.63 -15.70
N ALA A 85 4.35 26.50 -17.01
CA ALA A 85 3.86 27.47 -17.96
C ALA A 85 2.33 27.64 -17.89
N PRO A 86 1.81 28.87 -18.08
CA PRO A 86 0.37 29.14 -17.99
C PRO A 86 -0.46 28.25 -18.94
N VAL A 87 -0.02 28.04 -20.16
CA VAL A 87 -0.71 27.21 -21.17
C VAL A 87 -0.90 25.76 -20.65
N VAL A 88 0.12 25.15 -20.05
CA VAL A 88 0.03 23.78 -19.51
C VAL A 88 -0.98 23.69 -18.38
N ARG A 89 -0.97 24.69 -17.45
CA ARG A 89 -1.92 24.74 -16.35
C ARG A 89 -3.35 24.95 -16.84
N GLN A 90 -3.56 25.82 -17.84
CA GLN A 90 -4.88 26.07 -18.42
C GLN A 90 -5.42 24.84 -19.14
N VAL A 91 -4.60 24.16 -19.96
CA VAL A 91 -4.98 22.90 -20.60
C VAL A 91 -5.33 21.82 -19.57
N PHE A 92 -4.51 21.63 -18.53
CA PHE A 92 -4.83 20.66 -17.48
C PHE A 92 -6.12 21.01 -16.74
N LYS A 93 -6.39 22.31 -16.49
CA LYS A 93 -7.64 22.77 -15.90
C LYS A 93 -8.82 22.46 -16.82
N GLY A 94 -8.70 22.74 -18.12
CA GLY A 94 -9.72 22.43 -19.14
C GLY A 94 -10.03 20.92 -19.20
N ILE A 95 -9.00 20.07 -19.21
CA ILE A 95 -9.16 18.60 -19.18
C ILE A 95 -9.99 18.17 -17.95
N ARG A 96 -9.71 18.72 -16.76
CA ARG A 96 -10.50 18.41 -15.53
C ARG A 96 -11.96 18.78 -15.65
N THR A 97 -12.27 19.86 -16.37
CA THR A 97 -13.65 20.34 -16.57
C THR A 97 -14.39 19.48 -17.60
N VAL A 98 -13.72 19.14 -18.69
CA VAL A 98 -14.33 18.37 -19.80
C VAL A 98 -14.42 16.87 -19.49
N HIS A 99 -13.45 16.34 -18.73
CA HIS A 99 -13.37 14.92 -18.34
C HIS A 99 -13.40 14.77 -16.82
N PRO A 100 -14.53 15.07 -16.15
CA PRO A 100 -14.64 14.85 -14.72
C PRO A 100 -14.54 13.36 -14.40
N GLN A 101 -13.63 13.01 -13.50
CA GLN A 101 -13.43 11.60 -13.11
C GLN A 101 -13.75 11.45 -11.64
N GLN A 102 -14.65 10.51 -11.35
CA GLN A 102 -14.85 10.06 -9.98
C GLN A 102 -13.68 9.15 -9.58
N GLU A 103 -13.01 9.49 -8.48
CA GLU A 103 -11.91 8.68 -7.96
C GLU A 103 -12.46 7.31 -7.52
N ARG A 104 -12.08 6.26 -8.24
CA ARG A 104 -12.45 4.89 -7.85
C ARG A 104 -11.61 4.49 -6.64
N GLN A 105 -12.27 4.37 -5.52
CA GLN A 105 -11.64 3.92 -4.29
C GLN A 105 -11.77 2.40 -4.16
N ALA A 106 -10.74 1.72 -3.64
CA ALA A 106 -10.81 0.29 -3.38
C ALA A 106 -11.91 -0.01 -2.35
N ARG A 107 -12.68 -1.10 -2.53
CA ARG A 107 -13.68 -1.55 -1.55
C ARG A 107 -12.99 -1.82 -0.20
N PRO A 108 -13.56 -1.43 0.94
CA PRO A 108 -13.04 -1.83 2.25
C PRO A 108 -13.26 -3.35 2.46
N VAL A 109 -12.31 -4.01 3.08
CA VAL A 109 -12.52 -5.34 3.67
C VAL A 109 -13.22 -5.12 5.01
N ASP A 110 -14.45 -5.59 5.17
CA ASP A 110 -15.16 -5.54 6.44
C ASP A 110 -14.82 -6.74 7.35
N LEU A 111 -15.37 -6.76 8.57
CA LEU A 111 -15.14 -7.88 9.50
C LEU A 111 -15.67 -9.21 9.00
N GLY A 112 -16.81 -9.23 8.29
CA GLY A 112 -17.38 -10.44 7.72
C GLY A 112 -16.46 -11.05 6.67
N HIS A 113 -15.92 -10.22 5.77
CA HIS A 113 -14.88 -10.64 4.82
C HIS A 113 -13.63 -11.16 5.54
N LEU A 114 -13.18 -10.47 6.59
CA LEU A 114 -11.98 -10.87 7.34
C LEU A 114 -12.19 -12.21 8.05
N GLN A 115 -13.37 -12.44 8.64
CA GLN A 115 -13.77 -13.72 9.27
C GLN A 115 -13.79 -14.86 8.26
N ALA A 116 -14.42 -14.66 7.09
CA ALA A 116 -14.49 -15.66 6.02
C ALA A 116 -13.07 -16.04 5.53
N VAL A 117 -12.20 -15.05 5.32
CA VAL A 117 -10.81 -15.28 4.89
C VAL A 117 -10.00 -16.00 5.97
N ASP A 118 -10.12 -15.61 7.24
CA ASP A 118 -9.40 -16.27 8.33
C ASP A 118 -9.82 -17.72 8.49
N ALA A 119 -11.14 -17.99 8.46
CA ALA A 119 -11.68 -19.34 8.56
C ALA A 119 -11.22 -20.21 7.38
N TRP A 120 -11.31 -19.69 6.15
CA TRP A 120 -10.86 -20.42 4.98
C TRP A 120 -9.35 -20.72 5.03
N LEU A 121 -8.50 -19.75 5.40
CA LEU A 121 -7.04 -19.92 5.49
C LEU A 121 -6.64 -20.93 6.56
N ARG A 122 -7.33 -20.94 7.72
CA ARG A 122 -7.11 -21.96 8.76
C ARG A 122 -7.44 -23.36 8.25
N GLN A 123 -8.58 -23.51 7.61
CA GLN A 123 -9.00 -24.80 7.07
C GLN A 123 -8.06 -25.27 5.93
N ALA A 124 -7.76 -24.39 4.99
CA ALA A 124 -6.85 -24.71 3.88
C ALA A 124 -5.44 -25.06 4.35
N GLN A 125 -4.93 -24.43 5.40
CA GLN A 125 -3.67 -24.77 6.02
C GLN A 125 -3.72 -26.17 6.66
N ALA A 126 -4.77 -26.50 7.41
CA ALA A 126 -4.94 -27.81 8.03
C ALA A 126 -5.05 -28.91 6.97
N ASP A 127 -5.87 -28.70 5.94
CA ASP A 127 -6.04 -29.64 4.84
C ASP A 127 -4.73 -29.88 4.07
N ALA A 128 -3.94 -28.82 3.85
CA ALA A 128 -2.62 -28.95 3.22
C ALA A 128 -1.64 -29.77 4.08
N ALA A 129 -1.66 -29.54 5.39
CA ALA A 129 -0.84 -30.31 6.33
C ALA A 129 -1.21 -31.81 6.33
N VAL A 130 -2.52 -32.13 6.32
CA VAL A 130 -3.02 -33.52 6.24
C VAL A 130 -2.57 -34.19 4.94
N ARG A 131 -2.57 -33.47 3.81
CA ARG A 131 -2.10 -33.99 2.52
C ARG A 131 -0.58 -34.06 2.37
N GLY A 132 0.19 -33.56 3.36
CA GLY A 132 1.65 -33.46 3.28
C GLY A 132 2.13 -32.34 2.35
N ASP A 133 1.26 -31.42 1.91
CA ASP A 133 1.65 -30.26 1.09
C ASP A 133 2.16 -29.13 1.99
N GLN A 134 3.40 -29.28 2.43
CA GLN A 134 4.06 -28.29 3.29
C GLN A 134 4.16 -26.91 2.62
N ALA A 135 4.35 -26.88 1.30
CA ALA A 135 4.45 -25.63 0.55
C ALA A 135 3.13 -24.84 0.56
N ALA A 136 1.99 -25.53 0.42
CA ALA A 136 0.68 -24.89 0.54
C ALA A 136 0.39 -24.45 1.99
N ALA A 137 0.66 -25.33 2.98
CA ALA A 137 0.46 -24.99 4.39
C ALA A 137 1.26 -23.74 4.79
N LEU A 138 2.52 -23.64 4.36
CA LEU A 138 3.38 -22.49 4.60
C LEU A 138 2.82 -21.21 3.95
N ARG A 139 2.36 -21.30 2.69
CA ARG A 139 1.72 -20.15 2.01
C ARG A 139 0.46 -19.70 2.70
N HIS A 140 -0.41 -20.61 3.15
CA HIS A 140 -1.66 -20.24 3.85
C HIS A 140 -1.38 -19.57 5.20
N ALA A 141 -0.40 -20.06 5.97
CA ALA A 141 0.02 -19.43 7.23
C ALA A 141 0.56 -18.00 7.01
N ARG A 142 1.42 -17.80 6.00
CA ARG A 142 1.90 -16.48 5.60
C ARG A 142 0.75 -15.56 5.22
N ASP A 143 -0.15 -16.02 4.36
CA ASP A 143 -1.23 -15.22 3.81
C ASP A 143 -2.22 -14.80 4.91
N ARG A 144 -2.48 -15.70 5.87
CA ARG A 144 -3.28 -15.39 7.06
C ARG A 144 -2.64 -14.28 7.89
N SER A 145 -1.36 -14.39 8.17
CA SER A 145 -0.61 -13.37 8.92
C SER A 145 -0.58 -12.03 8.18
N LEU A 146 -0.35 -12.03 6.86
CA LEU A 146 -0.38 -10.84 6.01
C LEU A 146 -1.72 -10.11 6.06
N VAL A 147 -2.82 -10.84 5.92
CA VAL A 147 -4.18 -10.26 5.88
C VAL A 147 -4.56 -9.70 7.25
N LEU A 148 -4.37 -10.47 8.31
CA LEU A 148 -4.73 -10.02 9.67
C LEU A 148 -3.87 -8.85 10.13
N LEU A 149 -2.55 -8.91 9.95
CA LEU A 149 -1.66 -7.81 10.32
C LEU A 149 -1.91 -6.57 9.45
N GLY A 150 -2.12 -6.77 8.15
CA GLY A 150 -2.44 -5.71 7.21
C GLY A 150 -3.75 -4.99 7.55
N PHE A 151 -4.77 -5.71 8.01
CA PHE A 151 -6.03 -5.15 8.46
C PHE A 151 -5.86 -4.42 9.80
N TRP A 152 -5.48 -5.12 10.85
CA TRP A 152 -5.47 -4.56 12.21
C TRP A 152 -4.47 -3.43 12.42
N ARG A 153 -3.35 -3.41 11.69
CA ARG A 153 -2.40 -2.28 11.72
C ARG A 153 -2.63 -1.25 10.62
N GLY A 154 -3.43 -1.60 9.64
CA GLY A 154 -3.66 -0.73 8.48
C GLY A 154 -2.36 -0.38 7.74
N PHE A 155 -1.39 -1.28 7.68
CA PHE A 155 -0.14 -1.07 6.96
C PHE A 155 -0.37 -0.89 5.46
N ARG A 156 0.48 -0.07 4.82
CA ARG A 156 0.57 -0.08 3.36
C ARG A 156 1.30 -1.34 2.91
N SER A 157 1.04 -1.80 1.68
CA SER A 157 1.71 -2.99 1.14
C SER A 157 3.23 -2.90 1.25
N ASP A 158 3.81 -1.76 0.92
CA ASP A 158 5.24 -1.52 1.00
C ASP A 158 5.76 -1.53 2.46
N GLU A 159 4.99 -1.02 3.41
CA GLU A 159 5.32 -1.07 4.85
C GLU A 159 5.26 -2.50 5.38
N LEU A 160 4.21 -3.24 5.03
CA LEU A 160 3.99 -4.61 5.47
C LEU A 160 5.05 -5.57 4.93
N THR A 161 5.37 -5.49 3.64
CA THR A 161 6.34 -6.40 3.00
C THR A 161 7.78 -6.11 3.40
N ARG A 162 8.10 -4.90 3.85
CA ARG A 162 9.44 -4.52 4.33
C ARG A 162 9.65 -4.68 5.83
N LEU A 163 8.70 -5.29 6.56
CA LEU A 163 8.94 -5.65 7.94
C LEU A 163 10.10 -6.63 8.05
N GLU A 164 11.05 -6.35 8.93
CA GLU A 164 12.19 -7.22 9.21
C GLU A 164 12.00 -7.91 10.56
N ARG A 165 12.39 -9.17 10.66
CA ARG A 165 12.25 -9.99 11.87
C ARG A 165 12.90 -9.36 13.10
N ARG A 166 14.10 -8.80 12.94
CA ARG A 166 14.84 -8.12 14.01
C ARG A 166 14.15 -6.90 14.60
N PHE A 167 13.13 -6.37 13.92
CA PHE A 167 12.35 -5.22 14.35
C PHE A 167 10.94 -5.59 14.81
N VAL A 168 10.66 -6.87 15.01
CA VAL A 168 9.39 -7.37 15.53
C VAL A 168 9.61 -8.02 16.88
N GLU A 169 8.94 -7.46 17.87
CA GLU A 169 8.92 -8.00 19.24
C GLU A 169 7.51 -8.51 19.53
N ILE A 170 7.38 -9.77 19.94
CA ILE A 170 6.10 -10.39 20.27
C ILE A 170 6.08 -10.72 21.75
N ALA A 171 5.03 -10.23 22.44
CA ALA A 171 4.68 -10.60 23.81
C ALA A 171 3.39 -11.44 23.74
N PRO A 172 3.49 -12.79 23.78
CA PRO A 172 2.33 -13.67 23.67
C PRO A 172 1.22 -13.29 24.65
N GLY A 173 -0.03 -13.28 24.17
CA GLY A 173 -1.21 -12.90 24.98
C GLY A 173 -1.34 -11.40 25.30
N ARG A 174 -0.32 -10.58 25.05
CA ARG A 174 -0.36 -9.13 25.29
C ARG A 174 -0.38 -8.32 24.02
N GLY A 175 0.51 -8.61 23.09
CA GLY A 175 0.61 -7.85 21.83
C GLY A 175 1.94 -8.03 21.14
N MET A 176 2.18 -7.16 20.16
CA MET A 176 3.46 -7.06 19.46
C MET A 176 3.81 -5.61 19.16
N SER A 177 5.10 -5.35 18.96
CA SER A 177 5.62 -4.10 18.40
C SER A 177 6.39 -4.38 17.11
N CYS A 178 6.24 -3.47 16.13
CA CYS A 178 6.96 -3.52 14.87
C CYS A 178 7.62 -2.16 14.64
N PHE A 179 8.94 -2.13 14.52
CA PHE A 179 9.65 -0.91 14.15
C PHE A 179 9.87 -0.87 12.64
N LEU A 180 9.48 0.24 12.01
CA LEU A 180 9.76 0.52 10.61
C LEU A 180 10.78 1.65 10.51
N PRO A 181 12.02 1.37 10.09
CA PRO A 181 13.07 2.39 9.95
C PRO A 181 12.69 3.50 8.96
N HIS A 182 11.90 3.16 7.95
CA HIS A 182 11.47 4.10 6.91
C HIS A 182 10.00 3.87 6.54
N SER A 183 9.19 4.92 6.54
CA SER A 183 7.82 4.89 6.04
C SER A 183 7.57 5.96 4.99
N LYS A 184 6.48 5.85 4.23
CA LYS A 184 6.12 6.84 3.19
C LYS A 184 5.89 8.24 3.78
N THR A 185 5.51 8.34 5.02
CA THR A 185 5.21 9.59 5.72
C THR A 185 6.38 10.10 6.56
N ASP A 186 7.41 9.28 6.78
CA ASP A 186 8.60 9.66 7.52
C ASP A 186 9.58 10.39 6.60
N ARG A 187 9.58 11.73 6.70
CA ARG A 187 10.46 12.61 5.92
C ARG A 187 11.81 12.80 6.58
N LEU A 188 11.92 12.54 7.88
CA LEU A 188 13.13 12.77 8.66
C LEU A 188 13.96 11.49 8.85
N GLY A 189 13.46 10.33 8.39
CA GLY A 189 14.19 9.07 8.53
C GLY A 189 14.34 8.58 9.98
N GLN A 190 13.45 9.01 10.88
CA GLN A 190 13.51 8.63 12.30
C GLN A 190 12.92 7.25 12.59
N GLY A 191 12.21 6.67 11.63
CA GLY A 191 11.45 5.44 11.82
C GLY A 191 10.22 5.63 12.72
N GLN A 192 9.45 4.57 12.86
CA GLN A 192 8.27 4.58 13.72
C GLN A 192 7.99 3.18 14.27
N THR A 193 7.70 3.09 15.57
CA THR A 193 7.22 1.86 16.21
C THR A 193 5.70 1.81 16.19
N TYR A 194 5.17 0.68 15.74
CA TYR A 194 3.75 0.38 15.67
C TYR A 194 3.42 -0.73 16.64
N LYS A 195 2.48 -0.49 17.56
CA LYS A 195 2.00 -1.49 18.52
C LYS A 195 0.71 -2.11 18.02
N CYS A 196 0.55 -3.42 18.22
CA CYS A 196 -0.66 -4.17 17.88
C CYS A 196 -1.03 -5.06 19.07
N PRO A 197 -2.25 -4.94 19.63
CA PRO A 197 -2.68 -5.76 20.75
C PRO A 197 -2.95 -7.20 20.33
N ALA A 198 -2.81 -8.15 21.24
CA ALA A 198 -3.37 -9.48 21.04
C ALA A 198 -4.90 -9.41 21.16
N LEU A 199 -5.59 -10.16 20.33
CA LEU A 199 -7.05 -10.19 20.25
C LEU A 199 -7.55 -11.60 20.54
N SER A 200 -8.77 -11.73 21.07
CA SER A 200 -9.42 -13.01 21.33
C SER A 200 -9.86 -13.74 20.05
N ALA A 201 -10.13 -12.99 18.99
CA ALA A 201 -10.49 -13.52 17.67
C ALA A 201 -9.78 -12.72 16.57
N LEU A 202 -9.53 -13.33 15.42
CA LEU A 202 -8.83 -12.70 14.28
C LEU A 202 -7.49 -12.08 14.69
N CYS A 203 -6.79 -12.75 15.59
CA CYS A 203 -5.61 -12.21 16.28
C CYS A 203 -4.40 -12.11 15.32
N PRO A 204 -3.90 -10.90 15.00
CA PRO A 204 -2.73 -10.72 14.16
C PRO A 204 -1.44 -11.19 14.85
N VAL A 205 -1.39 -11.13 16.17
CA VAL A 205 -0.23 -11.56 16.97
C VAL A 205 -0.08 -13.08 16.91
N GLU A 206 -1.18 -13.81 17.10
CA GLU A 206 -1.21 -15.27 17.02
C GLU A 206 -0.86 -15.72 15.57
N ALA A 207 -1.46 -15.10 14.57
CA ALA A 207 -1.19 -15.44 13.17
C ALA A 207 0.28 -15.17 12.78
N LEU A 208 0.86 -14.07 13.25
CA LEU A 208 2.26 -13.77 12.99
C LEU A 208 3.19 -14.73 13.74
N SER A 209 2.89 -15.05 15.01
CA SER A 209 3.67 -16.04 15.79
C SER A 209 3.67 -17.40 15.12
N ALA A 210 2.50 -17.87 14.67
CA ALA A 210 2.38 -19.15 13.95
C ALA A 210 3.16 -19.14 12.64
N TRP A 211 3.10 -18.06 11.87
CA TRP A 211 3.89 -17.90 10.64
C TRP A 211 5.39 -17.93 10.93
N LEU A 212 5.87 -17.18 11.91
CA LEU A 212 7.29 -17.12 12.26
C LEU A 212 7.80 -18.47 12.76
N ALA A 213 7.00 -19.23 13.51
CA ALA A 213 7.32 -20.58 13.95
C ALA A 213 7.47 -21.57 12.79
N LEU A 214 6.67 -21.45 11.72
CA LEU A 214 6.79 -22.28 10.52
C LEU A 214 7.95 -21.89 9.61
N SER A 215 8.47 -20.68 9.76
CA SER A 215 9.54 -20.14 8.92
C SER A 215 10.85 -19.91 9.68
N VAL A 216 11.15 -20.80 10.66
CA VAL A 216 12.32 -20.71 11.57
C VAL A 216 13.67 -20.80 10.86
N GLU A 217 13.74 -21.39 9.66
CA GLU A 217 14.97 -21.44 8.87
C GLU A 217 15.57 -20.06 8.59
N LYS A 218 14.75 -19.00 8.69
CA LYS A 218 15.14 -17.60 8.52
C LYS A 218 15.01 -16.87 9.85
N THR A 219 16.09 -16.80 10.61
CA THR A 219 16.14 -16.03 11.88
C THR A 219 16.21 -14.54 11.65
N ASP A 220 16.87 -14.13 10.57
CA ASP A 220 17.00 -12.75 10.11
C ASP A 220 16.29 -12.50 8.77
N GLY A 221 16.23 -11.25 8.35
CA GLY A 221 15.67 -10.83 7.07
C GLY A 221 14.18 -10.47 7.14
N PRO A 222 13.48 -10.53 6.00
CA PRO A 222 12.09 -10.07 5.92
C PRO A 222 11.15 -10.97 6.73
N VAL A 223 10.16 -10.35 7.37
CA VAL A 223 9.05 -11.09 8.01
C VAL A 223 8.27 -11.88 6.96
N PHE A 224 8.08 -11.30 5.78
CA PHE A 224 7.36 -11.90 4.67
C PHE A 224 8.25 -12.03 3.43
N PRO A 225 9.11 -13.07 3.38
CA PRO A 225 9.91 -13.36 2.19
C PRO A 225 9.05 -13.86 1.03
N ALA A 226 9.61 -13.81 -0.18
CA ALA A 226 9.04 -14.53 -1.30
C ALA A 226 9.06 -16.03 -1.01
N ILE A 227 8.03 -16.76 -1.45
CA ILE A 227 7.93 -18.22 -1.38
C ILE A 227 7.82 -18.75 -2.80
N ASP A 228 8.72 -19.64 -3.18
CA ASP A 228 8.67 -20.28 -4.49
C ASP A 228 7.56 -21.36 -4.57
N ARG A 229 7.42 -21.99 -5.74
CA ARG A 229 6.39 -23.03 -5.96
C ARG A 229 6.62 -24.29 -5.11
N TRP A 230 7.83 -24.52 -4.66
CA TRP A 230 8.19 -25.69 -3.83
C TRP A 230 8.15 -25.40 -2.33
N GLY A 231 7.81 -24.15 -1.93
CA GLY A 231 7.75 -23.75 -0.52
C GLY A 231 9.07 -23.22 0.04
N ARG A 232 10.10 -22.98 -0.77
CA ARG A 232 11.37 -22.43 -0.30
C ARG A 232 11.23 -20.93 -0.06
N LEU A 233 11.79 -20.48 1.07
CA LEU A 233 11.82 -19.09 1.45
C LEU A 233 13.00 -18.38 0.78
N GLY A 234 12.71 -17.27 0.09
CA GLY A 234 13.73 -16.38 -0.45
C GLY A 234 14.40 -15.52 0.62
N ASP A 235 15.48 -14.82 0.27
CA ASP A 235 16.19 -13.88 1.14
C ASP A 235 15.58 -12.47 1.08
N GLU A 236 14.92 -12.15 -0.04
CA GLU A 236 14.34 -10.84 -0.29
C GLU A 236 12.86 -10.78 0.16
N PRO A 237 12.38 -9.60 0.54
CA PRO A 237 10.99 -9.40 0.85
C PRO A 237 10.11 -9.66 -0.39
N MET A 238 8.92 -10.18 -0.19
CA MET A 238 7.96 -10.33 -1.26
C MET A 238 7.63 -8.97 -1.90
N ALA A 239 7.37 -8.95 -3.22
CA ALA A 239 7.01 -7.72 -3.91
C ALA A 239 5.68 -7.14 -3.35
N PRO A 240 5.60 -5.83 -3.08
CA PRO A 240 4.37 -5.20 -2.56
C PRO A 240 3.13 -5.43 -3.43
N THR A 241 3.31 -5.60 -4.74
CA THR A 241 2.24 -5.90 -5.69
C THR A 241 1.65 -7.29 -5.50
N SER A 242 2.42 -8.24 -4.98
CA SER A 242 1.95 -9.61 -4.70
C SER A 242 0.85 -9.65 -3.65
N LEU A 243 0.82 -8.68 -2.72
CA LEU A 243 -0.25 -8.60 -1.72
C LEU A 243 -1.63 -8.42 -2.35
N ASN A 244 -1.74 -7.69 -3.46
CA ASN A 244 -3.01 -7.54 -4.18
C ASN A 244 -3.49 -8.88 -4.75
N LEU A 245 -2.59 -9.66 -5.33
CA LEU A 245 -2.90 -10.97 -5.91
C LEU A 245 -3.29 -11.97 -4.81
N ILE A 246 -2.55 -11.98 -3.70
CA ILE A 246 -2.85 -12.81 -2.54
C ILE A 246 -4.23 -12.46 -1.99
N LEU A 247 -4.49 -11.18 -1.71
CA LEU A 247 -5.76 -10.74 -1.13
C LEU A 247 -6.96 -11.13 -2.00
N ARG A 248 -6.89 -10.88 -3.31
CA ARG A 248 -7.96 -11.26 -4.25
C ARG A 248 -8.19 -12.75 -4.27
N ARG A 249 -7.13 -13.55 -4.36
CA ARG A 249 -7.21 -15.01 -4.35
C ARG A 249 -7.87 -15.55 -3.07
N VAL A 250 -7.46 -15.05 -1.90
CA VAL A 250 -8.01 -15.55 -0.63
C VAL A 250 -9.44 -15.09 -0.39
N LEU A 251 -9.82 -13.89 -0.85
CA LEU A 251 -11.21 -13.40 -0.82
C LEU A 251 -12.11 -14.25 -1.74
N GLU A 252 -11.68 -14.50 -2.97
CA GLU A 252 -12.38 -15.35 -3.92
C GLU A 252 -12.55 -16.77 -3.38
N ALA A 253 -11.49 -17.37 -2.86
CA ALA A 253 -11.52 -18.70 -2.28
C ALA A 253 -12.39 -18.78 -1.00
N ALA A 254 -12.51 -17.69 -0.25
CA ALA A 254 -13.41 -17.57 0.89
C ALA A 254 -14.86 -17.24 0.51
N GLY A 255 -15.21 -17.24 -0.79
CA GLY A 255 -16.57 -17.00 -1.28
C GLY A 255 -17.00 -15.54 -1.29
N VAL A 256 -16.06 -14.59 -1.30
CA VAL A 256 -16.36 -13.16 -1.34
C VAL A 256 -16.55 -12.71 -2.78
N ASP A 257 -17.72 -12.18 -3.09
CA ASP A 257 -18.07 -11.69 -4.42
C ASP A 257 -17.24 -10.49 -4.86
N ALA A 258 -16.98 -10.39 -6.18
CA ALA A 258 -16.27 -9.29 -6.80
C ALA A 258 -14.88 -9.03 -6.18
N ALA A 259 -14.14 -10.09 -5.89
CA ALA A 259 -12.80 -10.04 -5.29
C ALA A 259 -11.83 -9.12 -6.04
N GLN A 260 -12.00 -8.91 -7.35
CA GLN A 260 -11.20 -8.01 -8.17
C GLN A 260 -11.30 -6.52 -7.76
N GLY A 261 -12.38 -6.12 -7.07
CA GLY A 261 -12.57 -4.77 -6.53
C GLY A 261 -11.69 -4.45 -5.31
N PHE A 262 -10.99 -5.45 -4.76
CA PHE A 262 -10.14 -5.30 -3.58
C PHE A 262 -8.66 -5.15 -3.95
N SER A 263 -7.93 -4.46 -3.09
CA SER A 263 -6.48 -4.26 -3.16
C SER A 263 -5.90 -4.20 -1.75
N SER A 264 -4.58 -4.11 -1.63
CA SER A 264 -3.93 -3.93 -0.32
C SER A 264 -4.44 -2.70 0.45
N HIS A 265 -4.90 -1.66 -0.24
CA HIS A 265 -5.55 -0.52 0.39
C HIS A 265 -6.92 -0.86 1.02
N SER A 266 -7.56 -1.94 0.58
CA SER A 266 -8.84 -2.40 1.13
C SER A 266 -8.73 -2.84 2.59
N LEU A 267 -7.61 -3.43 2.99
CA LEU A 267 -7.33 -3.79 4.39
C LEU A 267 -7.28 -2.53 5.28
N ARG A 268 -6.52 -1.54 4.86
CA ARG A 268 -6.37 -0.26 5.58
C ARG A 268 -7.69 0.52 5.64
N ARG A 269 -8.47 0.50 4.54
CA ARG A 269 -9.81 1.10 4.50
C ARG A 269 -10.76 0.37 5.44
N GLY A 270 -10.72 -0.96 5.41
CA GLY A 270 -11.54 -1.81 6.28
C GLY A 270 -11.32 -1.50 7.74
N PHE A 271 -10.05 -1.46 8.18
CA PHE A 271 -9.73 -1.07 9.55
C PHE A 271 -10.23 0.33 9.89
N ALA A 272 -10.00 1.32 9.01
CA ALA A 272 -10.43 2.70 9.26
C ALA A 272 -11.96 2.82 9.37
N SER A 273 -12.71 2.09 8.53
CA SER A 273 -14.17 2.02 8.62
C SER A 273 -14.62 1.35 9.92
N TRP A 274 -14.02 0.21 10.26
CA TRP A 274 -14.31 -0.50 11.50
C TRP A 274 -14.02 0.35 12.74
N ALA A 275 -12.88 1.03 12.79
CA ALA A 275 -12.50 1.88 13.93
C ALA A 275 -13.49 3.06 14.09
N ARG A 276 -13.89 3.71 12.98
CA ARG A 276 -14.93 4.74 12.97
C ARG A 276 -16.25 4.20 13.54
N ASP A 277 -16.70 3.04 13.06
CA ASP A 277 -17.97 2.44 13.45
C ASP A 277 -17.93 1.95 14.91
N SER A 278 -16.72 1.66 15.43
CA SER A 278 -16.42 1.33 16.82
C SER A 278 -16.24 2.57 17.71
N GLY A 279 -16.45 3.78 17.19
CA GLY A 279 -16.44 5.02 17.97
C GLY A 279 -15.08 5.68 18.17
N TRP A 280 -14.05 5.24 17.44
CA TRP A 280 -12.74 5.90 17.50
C TRP A 280 -12.82 7.33 16.95
N ASP A 281 -12.18 8.26 17.64
CA ASP A 281 -12.03 9.60 17.10
C ASP A 281 -10.95 9.65 15.99
N ILE A 282 -10.97 10.74 15.21
CA ILE A 282 -10.05 10.88 14.09
C ILE A 282 -8.58 10.98 14.53
N LYS A 283 -8.32 11.54 15.73
CA LYS A 283 -6.95 11.69 16.26
C LYS A 283 -6.39 10.34 16.70
N GLU A 284 -7.21 9.54 17.39
CA GLU A 284 -6.89 8.17 17.77
C GLU A 284 -6.58 7.32 16.54
N LEU A 285 -7.45 7.38 15.53
CA LEU A 285 -7.27 6.66 14.27
C LEU A 285 -6.00 7.10 13.54
N MET A 286 -5.75 8.40 13.45
CA MET A 286 -4.54 8.95 12.83
C MET A 286 -3.29 8.51 13.57
N ALA A 287 -3.28 8.59 14.89
CA ALA A 287 -2.15 8.18 15.73
C ALA A 287 -1.88 6.68 15.59
N TYR A 288 -2.92 5.86 15.63
CA TYR A 288 -2.79 4.41 15.51
C TYR A 288 -2.27 4.00 14.13
N ILE A 289 -2.86 4.48 13.03
CA ILE A 289 -2.44 4.13 11.66
C ILE A 289 -1.12 4.83 11.26
N GLY A 290 -0.72 5.90 11.96
CA GLY A 290 0.44 6.73 11.61
C GLY A 290 0.17 7.70 10.45
N TRP A 291 -1.04 8.26 10.37
CA TRP A 291 -1.35 9.35 9.42
C TRP A 291 -0.89 10.70 9.97
N ARG A 292 -0.11 11.43 9.17
CA ARG A 292 0.35 12.78 9.50
C ARG A 292 -0.52 13.88 8.88
N ASP A 293 -1.32 13.54 7.87
CA ASP A 293 -2.16 14.48 7.12
C ASP A 293 -3.64 14.19 7.32
N MET A 294 -4.36 15.20 7.82
CA MET A 294 -5.80 15.13 8.07
C MET A 294 -6.59 14.81 6.78
N LYS A 295 -6.19 15.37 5.61
CA LYS A 295 -6.86 15.08 4.34
C LYS A 295 -6.80 13.62 3.97
N SER A 296 -5.70 12.95 4.32
CA SER A 296 -5.56 11.50 4.14
C SER A 296 -6.52 10.73 5.04
N ALA A 297 -6.71 11.16 6.28
CA ALA A 297 -7.65 10.52 7.22
C ALA A 297 -9.10 10.74 6.79
N LEU A 298 -9.46 11.96 6.41
CA LEU A 298 -10.83 12.32 6.00
C LEU A 298 -11.33 11.48 4.81
N ARG A 299 -10.46 11.05 3.90
CA ARG A 299 -10.84 10.15 2.78
C ARG A 299 -11.41 8.80 3.24
N TYR A 300 -11.12 8.41 4.47
CA TYR A 300 -11.60 7.16 5.07
C TYR A 300 -12.75 7.38 6.05
N MET A 301 -13.07 8.64 6.34
CA MET A 301 -14.16 9.04 7.23
C MET A 301 -15.44 9.41 6.47
N ASP A 302 -15.47 9.21 5.14
CA ASP A 302 -16.66 9.45 4.34
C ASP A 302 -17.84 8.65 4.91
N ILE A 303 -18.86 9.37 5.32
CA ILE A 303 -20.08 8.79 5.89
C ILE A 303 -20.87 8.19 4.73
N SER A 304 -21.14 6.88 4.80
CA SER A 304 -22.05 6.26 3.82
C SER A 304 -23.46 6.86 3.93
N GLY A 305 -24.22 6.87 2.85
CA GLY A 305 -25.60 7.37 2.90
C GLY A 305 -26.46 6.64 3.94
N GLN A 306 -26.21 5.32 4.16
CA GLN A 306 -26.87 4.53 5.20
C GLN A 306 -26.49 4.97 6.62
N ASP A 307 -25.22 5.30 6.86
CA ASP A 307 -24.77 5.84 8.15
C ASP A 307 -25.39 7.19 8.46
N LEU A 308 -25.57 8.04 7.45
CA LEU A 308 -26.25 9.33 7.58
C LEU A 308 -27.71 9.12 7.99
N GLN A 309 -28.45 8.28 7.28
CA GLN A 309 -29.84 7.99 7.61
C GLN A 309 -29.98 7.48 9.04
N GLN A 310 -29.18 6.49 9.45
CA GLN A 310 -29.23 5.97 10.82
C GLN A 310 -28.91 7.03 11.87
N ARG A 311 -27.99 7.96 11.61
CA ARG A 311 -27.68 9.05 12.52
C ARG A 311 -28.86 10.02 12.67
N PHE A 312 -29.52 10.37 11.56
CA PHE A 312 -30.72 11.21 11.60
C PHE A 312 -31.86 10.50 12.36
N GLU A 313 -32.13 9.23 12.07
CA GLU A 313 -33.17 8.47 12.77
C GLU A 313 -32.90 8.37 14.28
N ARG A 314 -31.63 8.09 14.68
CA ARG A 314 -31.24 8.08 16.10
C ARG A 314 -31.38 9.46 16.78
N ALA A 315 -31.16 10.55 16.05
CA ALA A 315 -31.32 11.89 16.59
C ALA A 315 -32.80 12.29 16.74
N LEU A 316 -33.64 11.82 15.83
CA LEU A 316 -35.09 12.04 15.87
C LEU A 316 -35.81 11.20 16.94
N ALA A 317 -35.22 10.07 17.32
CA ALA A 317 -35.76 9.18 18.36
C ALA A 317 -35.38 9.58 19.81
N ARG A 318 -34.62 10.66 19.98
CA ARG A 318 -34.29 11.30 21.27
C ARG A 318 -35.18 12.49 21.56
#